data_4452a2639738d89f2ec6a41ed13a640b
#
_entry.id   4452a2639738d89f2ec6a41ed13a640b
#
_cell.length_a   1.000
_cell.length_b   1.000
_cell.length_c   1.000
_cell.angle_alpha   90.00
_cell.angle_beta   90.00
_cell.angle_gamma   90.00
#
_symmetry.space_group_name_H-M   'P 1'
#
loop_
_entity.id
_entity.type
_entity.pdbx_description
1 polymer ?
#
loop_
_entity_poly.entity_id
_entity_poly.type
_entity_poly.pdbx_seq_one_letter_code
_entity_poly.pdbx_strand_id
1 'polypeptide(L)'
;MRRLRTHAAALLSVALLALAGRAPHAEAQDTRVDIALVLAFDCSYSVDAREYDLQRRGIARAFLDPEIVTALQAGPNGRIAVTVVQWSADDIQTVAVPWHVVDGPVAAAELADRIGRMPRLAPPGSTSISAAILYSAGLLASPPFAADKRVIDVATDGINNLGPWLKDARDAVVARGITVNGLAIQDEVDYLHHYLRNRMIGGPGAFVETANDYDDFGRAIRIKLLREILPAVG
;
A
#
# COMPACT_ATOMS: atom_id res chain seq x y z
N MET A 1 -38.89 5.47 -86.06
CA MET A 1 -37.90 4.46 -85.72
C MET A 1 -36.98 5.04 -84.62
N ARG A 2 -37.26 4.82 -83.36
CA ARG A 2 -36.44 5.29 -82.21
C ARG A 2 -35.94 4.08 -81.48
N ARG A 3 -34.62 3.91 -81.41
CA ARG A 3 -33.96 2.87 -80.64
C ARG A 3 -33.87 3.23 -79.19
N LEU A 4 -34.43 2.40 -78.28
CA LEU A 4 -34.22 2.46 -76.85
C LEU A 4 -32.84 1.94 -76.54
N ARG A 5 -32.04 2.71 -75.77
CA ARG A 5 -30.79 2.26 -75.13
C ARG A 5 -31.10 2.02 -73.67
N THR A 6 -30.95 0.77 -73.28
CA THR A 6 -31.00 0.31 -71.87
C THR A 6 -29.65 0.55 -71.21
N HIS A 7 -29.65 1.34 -70.13
CA HIS A 7 -28.47 1.46 -69.27
C HIS A 7 -28.64 0.50 -68.10
N ALA A 8 -27.70 -0.46 -68.02
CA ALA A 8 -27.52 -1.33 -66.88
C ALA A 8 -26.73 -0.58 -65.81
N ALA A 9 -27.33 -0.32 -64.65
CA ALA A 9 -26.62 0.22 -63.48
C ALA A 9 -26.04 -0.93 -62.67
N ALA A 10 -24.70 -1.00 -62.57
CA ALA A 10 -24.03 -1.93 -61.69
C ALA A 10 -23.96 -1.37 -60.27
N LEU A 11 -24.61 -2.03 -59.34
CA LEU A 11 -24.55 -1.76 -57.89
C LEU A 11 -23.26 -2.40 -57.34
N LEU A 12 -22.30 -1.55 -56.96
CA LEU A 12 -21.09 -1.96 -56.23
C LEU A 12 -21.42 -1.98 -54.74
N SER A 13 -21.57 -3.19 -54.16
CA SER A 13 -21.75 -3.36 -52.71
C SER A 13 -20.36 -3.34 -52.04
N VAL A 14 -20.06 -2.23 -51.31
CA VAL A 14 -18.89 -2.11 -50.46
C VAL A 14 -19.22 -2.74 -49.13
N ALA A 15 -18.70 -3.95 -48.87
CA ALA A 15 -18.73 -4.57 -47.56
C ALA A 15 -17.66 -3.95 -46.64
N LEU A 16 -18.10 -3.08 -45.71
CA LEU A 16 -17.23 -2.51 -44.69
C LEU A 16 -17.02 -3.58 -43.62
N LEU A 17 -15.87 -4.27 -43.60
CA LEU A 17 -15.45 -5.12 -42.47
C LEU A 17 -15.07 -4.22 -41.30
N ALA A 18 -15.95 -4.12 -40.32
CA ALA A 18 -15.64 -3.54 -39.02
C ALA A 18 -14.68 -4.50 -38.27
N LEU A 19 -13.38 -4.22 -38.30
CA LEU A 19 -12.44 -4.78 -37.30
C LEU A 19 -12.78 -4.14 -35.96
N ALA A 20 -13.61 -4.82 -35.17
CA ALA A 20 -13.75 -4.52 -33.76
C ALA A 20 -12.40 -4.89 -33.09
N GLY A 21 -11.55 -3.88 -32.90
CA GLY A 21 -10.37 -3.97 -32.09
C GLY A 21 -10.78 -4.36 -30.66
N ARG A 22 -10.52 -5.59 -30.27
CA ARG A 22 -10.67 -6.05 -28.90
C ARG A 22 -9.63 -5.30 -28.08
N ALA A 23 -10.05 -4.33 -27.29
CA ALA A 23 -9.21 -3.69 -26.29
C ALA A 23 -8.66 -4.77 -25.34
N PRO A 24 -7.37 -4.75 -24.99
CA PRO A 24 -6.81 -5.68 -24.01
C PRO A 24 -7.29 -5.28 -22.61
N HIS A 25 -8.44 -5.82 -22.20
CA HIS A 25 -8.99 -5.68 -20.86
C HIS A 25 -9.08 -7.08 -20.27
N ALA A 26 -7.99 -7.67 -19.81
CA ALA A 26 -8.13 -8.93 -19.07
C ALA A 26 -6.93 -9.43 -18.26
N GLU A 27 -5.77 -8.77 -18.20
CA GLU A 27 -4.64 -9.39 -17.49
C GLU A 27 -4.45 -8.90 -16.04
N ALA A 28 -5.05 -7.78 -15.61
CA ALA A 28 -4.85 -7.24 -14.27
C ALA A 28 -5.67 -7.93 -13.16
N GLN A 29 -6.71 -8.69 -13.49
CA GLN A 29 -7.60 -9.35 -12.50
C GLN A 29 -7.18 -10.76 -12.11
N ASP A 30 -6.22 -11.36 -12.79
CA ASP A 30 -5.81 -12.76 -12.56
C ASP A 30 -4.65 -12.90 -11.55
N THR A 31 -4.03 -11.79 -11.15
CA THR A 31 -2.96 -11.82 -10.15
C THR A 31 -3.56 -11.83 -8.76
N ARG A 32 -3.42 -12.97 -8.06
CA ARG A 32 -3.78 -13.10 -6.64
C ARG A 32 -2.53 -13.00 -5.78
N VAL A 33 -2.61 -12.25 -4.68
CA VAL A 33 -1.53 -12.08 -3.70
C VAL A 33 -1.99 -12.52 -2.32
N ASP A 34 -1.05 -12.97 -1.49
CA ASP A 34 -1.34 -13.37 -0.11
C ASP A 34 -1.75 -12.15 0.73
N ILE A 35 -1.05 -11.02 0.52
CA ILE A 35 -1.27 -9.79 1.27
C ILE A 35 -1.22 -8.58 0.33
N ALA A 36 -2.23 -7.71 0.41
CA ALA A 36 -2.15 -6.33 -0.06
C ALA A 36 -1.78 -5.44 1.13
N LEU A 37 -0.57 -4.89 1.11
CA LEU A 37 0.02 -4.15 2.21
C LEU A 37 0.21 -2.67 1.84
N VAL A 38 -0.41 -1.77 2.60
CA VAL A 38 -0.13 -0.34 2.55
C VAL A 38 0.82 0.01 3.68
N LEU A 39 2.02 0.49 3.36
CA LEU A 39 2.96 1.06 4.31
C LEU A 39 2.73 2.57 4.38
N ALA A 40 2.21 3.07 5.48
CA ALA A 40 1.86 4.47 5.70
C ALA A 40 2.90 5.16 6.60
N PHE A 41 3.69 6.07 6.00
CA PHE A 41 4.81 6.76 6.63
C PHE A 41 4.39 8.11 7.15
N ASP A 42 4.65 8.37 8.41
CA ASP A 42 4.52 9.68 9.02
C ASP A 42 5.53 10.67 8.43
N CYS A 43 5.02 11.82 8.02
CA CYS A 43 5.77 12.98 7.58
C CYS A 43 5.29 14.25 8.32
N SER A 44 4.73 14.10 9.53
CA SER A 44 4.27 15.22 10.37
C SER A 44 5.44 16.14 10.80
N TYR A 45 5.12 17.21 11.53
CA TYR A 45 6.13 18.20 11.95
C TYR A 45 7.23 17.64 12.85
N SER A 46 6.95 16.58 13.61
CA SER A 46 7.93 15.91 14.47
C SER A 46 9.02 15.20 13.67
N VAL A 47 8.69 14.72 12.46
CA VAL A 47 9.64 13.95 11.63
C VAL A 47 10.58 14.89 10.86
N ASP A 48 11.84 14.94 11.25
CA ASP A 48 12.86 15.71 10.55
C ASP A 48 13.39 15.00 9.28
N ALA A 49 14.34 15.62 8.57
CA ALA A 49 14.90 15.07 7.34
C ALA A 49 15.76 13.80 7.58
N ARG A 50 16.47 13.73 8.73
CA ARG A 50 17.28 12.57 9.12
C ARG A 50 16.37 11.38 9.47
N GLU A 51 15.35 11.64 10.24
CA GLU A 51 14.36 10.65 10.68
C GLU A 51 13.56 10.06 9.52
N TYR A 52 13.11 10.91 8.59
CA TYR A 52 12.52 10.47 7.33
C TYR A 52 13.47 9.55 6.55
N ASP A 53 14.77 9.90 6.47
CA ASP A 53 15.78 9.11 5.78
C ASP A 53 16.04 7.76 6.48
N LEU A 54 16.01 7.72 7.81
CA LEU A 54 16.12 6.48 8.60
C LEU A 54 14.93 5.54 8.37
N GLN A 55 13.70 6.05 8.37
CA GLN A 55 12.51 5.29 8.01
C GLN A 55 12.65 4.68 6.61
N ARG A 56 12.90 5.52 5.61
CA ARG A 56 13.03 5.15 4.21
C ARG A 56 14.09 4.06 4.00
N ARG A 57 15.29 4.24 4.56
CA ARG A 57 16.37 3.27 4.48
C ARG A 57 16.08 1.99 5.25
N GLY A 58 15.45 2.11 6.41
CA GLY A 58 15.07 0.97 7.24
C GLY A 58 14.17 -0.01 6.48
N ILE A 59 13.13 0.52 5.82
CA ILE A 59 12.21 -0.32 5.04
C ILE A 59 12.87 -0.87 3.78
N ALA A 60 13.63 -0.05 3.04
CA ALA A 60 14.36 -0.53 1.88
C ALA A 60 15.28 -1.71 2.22
N ARG A 61 16.02 -1.62 3.33
CA ARG A 61 16.87 -2.72 3.82
C ARG A 61 16.09 -3.94 4.23
N ALA A 62 14.92 -3.76 4.85
CA ALA A 62 14.08 -4.89 5.26
C ALA A 62 13.64 -5.74 4.06
N PHE A 63 13.26 -5.13 2.94
CA PHE A 63 12.92 -5.87 1.72
C PHE A 63 14.11 -6.56 1.04
N LEU A 64 15.36 -6.21 1.41
CA LEU A 64 16.57 -6.92 0.97
C LEU A 64 16.99 -8.05 1.91
N ASP A 65 16.32 -8.22 3.06
CA ASP A 65 16.60 -9.26 4.02
C ASP A 65 16.20 -10.65 3.46
N PRO A 66 17.13 -11.65 3.40
CA PRO A 66 16.81 -12.96 2.85
C PRO A 66 15.69 -13.69 3.59
N GLU A 67 15.54 -13.46 4.90
CA GLU A 67 14.47 -14.08 5.70
C GLU A 67 13.11 -13.52 5.31
N ILE A 68 13.01 -12.21 5.08
CA ILE A 68 11.79 -11.58 4.57
C ILE A 68 11.46 -12.08 3.16
N VAL A 69 12.46 -12.14 2.26
CA VAL A 69 12.26 -12.67 0.90
C VAL A 69 11.78 -14.12 0.92
N THR A 70 12.33 -14.95 1.80
CA THR A 70 11.87 -16.33 1.99
C THR A 70 10.44 -16.39 2.53
N ALA A 71 10.13 -15.57 3.54
CA ALA A 71 8.79 -15.49 4.11
C ALA A 71 7.72 -15.07 3.09
N LEU A 72 8.04 -14.10 2.21
CA LEU A 72 7.16 -13.65 1.13
C LEU A 72 6.74 -14.78 0.19
N GLN A 73 7.64 -15.74 -0.05
CA GLN A 73 7.39 -16.87 -0.95
C GLN A 73 6.72 -18.08 -0.27
N ALA A 74 6.60 -18.05 1.07
CA ALA A 74 6.03 -19.15 1.85
C ALA A 74 4.49 -19.18 1.87
N GLY A 75 3.82 -18.13 1.45
CA GLY A 75 2.37 -18.05 1.37
C GLY A 75 1.78 -18.88 0.22
N PRO A 76 0.46 -19.15 0.21
CA PRO A 76 -0.21 -19.95 -0.82
C PRO A 76 -0.04 -19.42 -2.25
N ASN A 77 0.04 -18.10 -2.43
CA ASN A 77 0.25 -17.46 -3.73
C ASN A 77 1.75 -17.14 -3.96
N GLY A 78 2.58 -17.24 -2.93
CA GLY A 78 4.01 -16.97 -2.97
C GLY A 78 4.36 -15.52 -3.32
N ARG A 79 3.47 -14.58 -3.04
CA ARG A 79 3.66 -13.16 -3.37
C ARG A 79 2.80 -12.23 -2.53
N ILE A 80 3.29 -11.00 -2.33
CA ILE A 80 2.51 -9.91 -1.75
C ILE A 80 2.50 -8.70 -2.69
N ALA A 81 1.57 -7.78 -2.49
CA ALA A 81 1.61 -6.47 -3.14
C ALA A 81 1.79 -5.38 -2.10
N VAL A 82 2.70 -4.46 -2.36
CA VAL A 82 3.06 -3.37 -1.45
C VAL A 82 2.87 -2.03 -2.15
N THR A 83 2.32 -1.06 -1.44
CA THR A 83 2.33 0.35 -1.81
C THR A 83 2.80 1.19 -0.64
N VAL A 84 3.40 2.34 -0.90
CA VAL A 84 3.85 3.26 0.15
C VAL A 84 3.08 4.56 0.06
N VAL A 85 2.50 4.97 1.18
CA VAL A 85 1.81 6.24 1.38
C VAL A 85 2.62 7.10 2.33
N GLN A 86 2.82 8.35 1.98
CA GLN A 86 3.31 9.39 2.89
C GLN A 86 2.13 10.25 3.33
N TRP A 87 2.11 10.61 4.61
CA TRP A 87 1.00 11.37 5.18
C TRP A 87 1.45 12.33 6.29
N SER A 88 0.63 13.35 6.57
CA SER A 88 0.79 14.27 7.71
C SER A 88 -0.58 14.76 8.19
N ALA A 89 -1.04 15.94 7.76
CA ALA A 89 -2.34 16.50 8.11
C ALA A 89 -3.52 15.71 7.49
N ASP A 90 -4.73 16.09 7.83
CA ASP A 90 -5.96 15.37 7.44
C ASP A 90 -6.29 15.46 5.93
N ASP A 91 -5.71 16.41 5.22
CA ASP A 91 -5.79 16.58 3.77
C ASP A 91 -4.48 16.24 3.02
N ILE A 92 -3.46 15.72 3.72
CA ILE A 92 -2.13 15.44 3.17
C ILE A 92 -1.83 13.95 3.23
N GLN A 93 -2.21 13.22 2.18
CA GLN A 93 -1.84 11.85 1.92
C GLN A 93 -1.47 11.70 0.45
N THR A 94 -0.38 11.00 0.15
CA THR A 94 0.06 10.76 -1.22
C THR A 94 0.70 9.38 -1.38
N VAL A 95 0.46 8.74 -2.53
CA VAL A 95 1.16 7.51 -2.89
C VAL A 95 2.56 7.86 -3.36
N ALA A 96 3.56 7.48 -2.56
CA ALA A 96 4.98 7.69 -2.87
C ALA A 96 5.58 6.55 -3.71
N VAL A 97 5.13 5.31 -3.49
CA VAL A 97 5.45 4.15 -4.32
C VAL A 97 4.14 3.48 -4.71
N PRO A 98 3.77 3.45 -6.01
CA PRO A 98 2.60 2.73 -6.50
C PRO A 98 2.66 1.23 -6.18
N TRP A 99 1.52 0.54 -6.25
CA TRP A 99 1.46 -0.90 -6.05
C TRP A 99 2.56 -1.65 -6.81
N HIS A 100 3.32 -2.47 -6.07
CA HIS A 100 4.39 -3.31 -6.57
C HIS A 100 4.18 -4.73 -6.03
N VAL A 101 4.08 -5.69 -6.95
CA VAL A 101 3.98 -7.12 -6.58
C VAL A 101 5.38 -7.65 -6.32
N VAL A 102 5.57 -8.28 -5.16
CA VAL A 102 6.82 -8.89 -4.74
C VAL A 102 6.62 -10.40 -4.68
N ASP A 103 7.23 -11.12 -5.61
CA ASP A 103 7.14 -12.57 -5.77
C ASP A 103 8.50 -13.29 -5.67
N GLY A 104 9.55 -12.52 -5.38
CA GLY A 104 10.89 -13.06 -5.23
C GLY A 104 11.96 -11.99 -5.04
N PRO A 105 13.25 -12.40 -5.02
CA PRO A 105 14.35 -11.51 -4.65
C PRO A 105 14.55 -10.34 -5.65
N VAL A 106 14.25 -10.53 -6.93
CA VAL A 106 14.39 -9.47 -7.94
C VAL A 106 13.34 -8.37 -7.68
N ALA A 107 12.07 -8.75 -7.56
CA ALA A 107 10.99 -7.81 -7.28
C ALA A 107 11.15 -7.13 -5.91
N ALA A 108 11.68 -7.85 -4.90
CA ALA A 108 12.02 -7.28 -3.60
C ALA A 108 13.13 -6.22 -3.71
N ALA A 109 14.17 -6.48 -4.51
CA ALA A 109 15.24 -5.50 -4.75
C ALA A 109 14.74 -4.27 -5.53
N GLU A 110 13.85 -4.44 -6.50
CA GLU A 110 13.22 -3.34 -7.23
C GLU A 110 12.36 -2.47 -6.30
N LEU A 111 11.56 -3.08 -5.41
CA LEU A 111 10.79 -2.36 -4.41
C LEU A 111 11.70 -1.60 -3.44
N ALA A 112 12.76 -2.25 -2.94
CA ALA A 112 13.75 -1.64 -2.06
C ALA A 112 14.43 -0.43 -2.72
N ASP A 113 14.79 -0.52 -4.00
CA ASP A 113 15.37 0.59 -4.77
C ASP A 113 14.38 1.77 -4.89
N ARG A 114 13.11 1.48 -5.23
CA ARG A 114 12.04 2.50 -5.31
C ARG A 114 11.84 3.21 -3.98
N ILE A 115 11.73 2.46 -2.88
CA ILE A 115 11.62 3.02 -1.52
C ILE A 115 12.89 3.80 -1.18
N GLY A 116 14.06 3.22 -1.45
CA GLY A 116 15.35 3.82 -1.16
C GLY A 116 15.60 5.17 -1.84
N ARG A 117 14.91 5.45 -2.95
CA ARG A 117 15.03 6.70 -3.73
C ARG A 117 13.82 7.61 -3.64
N MET A 118 12.73 7.20 -2.95
CA MET A 118 11.53 8.02 -2.92
C MET A 118 11.81 9.36 -2.21
N PRO A 119 11.41 10.49 -2.82
CA PRO A 119 11.50 11.79 -2.17
C PRO A 119 10.42 11.93 -1.09
N ARG A 120 10.60 12.85 -0.15
CA ARG A 120 9.54 13.29 0.75
C ARG A 120 8.54 14.13 -0.06
N LEU A 121 7.37 13.57 -0.34
CA LEU A 121 6.31 14.21 -1.12
C LEU A 121 5.29 14.91 -0.23
N ALA A 122 4.97 14.30 0.92
CA ALA A 122 4.08 14.91 1.89
C ALA A 122 4.80 16.05 2.63
N PRO A 123 4.31 17.29 2.56
CA PRO A 123 4.84 18.38 3.35
C PRO A 123 4.60 18.13 4.84
N PRO A 124 5.45 18.67 5.73
CA PRO A 124 5.22 18.61 7.17
C PRO A 124 3.86 19.21 7.54
N GLY A 125 3.18 18.60 8.48
CA GLY A 125 1.85 19.01 8.96
C GLY A 125 1.54 18.42 10.33
N SER A 126 0.32 18.59 10.79
CA SER A 126 -0.20 17.90 11.98
C SER A 126 -0.20 16.39 11.78
N THR A 127 -0.47 15.63 12.84
CA THR A 127 -0.47 14.17 12.82
C THR A 127 -1.92 13.65 12.69
N SER A 128 -2.35 13.28 11.48
CA SER A 128 -3.68 12.72 11.23
C SER A 128 -3.60 11.23 10.85
N ILE A 129 -3.38 10.38 11.86
CA ILE A 129 -3.40 8.91 11.71
C ILE A 129 -4.74 8.45 11.14
N SER A 130 -5.84 9.06 11.60
CA SER A 130 -7.20 8.73 11.15
C SER A 130 -7.39 8.95 9.65
N ALA A 131 -6.89 10.06 9.10
CA ALA A 131 -6.96 10.31 7.67
C ALA A 131 -6.03 9.36 6.89
N ALA A 132 -4.84 9.06 7.42
CA ALA A 132 -3.91 8.11 6.81
C ALA A 132 -4.52 6.71 6.66
N ILE A 133 -5.20 6.17 7.70
CA ILE A 133 -5.86 4.85 7.62
C ILE A 133 -7.09 4.86 6.69
N LEU A 134 -7.88 5.93 6.68
CA LEU A 134 -9.03 6.06 5.77
C LEU A 134 -8.59 6.15 4.31
N TYR A 135 -7.54 6.94 4.00
CA TYR A 135 -6.96 7.03 2.67
C TYR A 135 -6.41 5.68 2.20
N SER A 136 -5.63 5.02 3.06
CA SER A 136 -5.06 3.69 2.80
C SER A 136 -6.14 2.64 2.54
N ALA A 137 -7.25 2.69 3.30
CA ALA A 137 -8.39 1.83 3.08
C ALA A 137 -9.10 2.09 1.73
N GLY A 138 -9.04 3.32 1.21
CA GLY A 138 -9.46 3.67 -0.14
C GLY A 138 -8.65 2.94 -1.20
N LEU A 139 -7.32 2.88 -1.06
CA LEU A 139 -6.43 2.14 -1.97
C LEU A 139 -6.70 0.64 -1.96
N LEU A 140 -7.07 0.09 -0.80
CA LEU A 140 -7.40 -1.33 -0.62
C LEU A 140 -8.83 -1.70 -1.06
N ALA A 141 -9.66 -0.73 -1.42
CA ALA A 141 -11.03 -0.98 -1.89
C ALA A 141 -11.07 -1.51 -3.32
N SER A 142 -10.12 -1.10 -4.17
CA SER A 142 -10.07 -1.47 -5.59
C SER A 142 -8.62 -1.59 -6.07
N PRO A 143 -7.82 -2.51 -5.49
CA PRO A 143 -6.47 -2.74 -5.97
C PRO A 143 -6.52 -3.44 -7.35
N PRO A 144 -5.45 -3.34 -8.17
CA PRO A 144 -5.39 -3.95 -9.50
C PRO A 144 -5.20 -5.49 -9.47
N PHE A 145 -5.42 -6.14 -8.33
CA PHE A 145 -5.22 -7.58 -8.09
C PHE A 145 -6.20 -8.06 -7.01
N ALA A 146 -6.39 -9.39 -6.88
CA ALA A 146 -7.08 -9.98 -5.76
C ALA A 146 -6.12 -10.21 -4.58
N ALA A 147 -6.57 -10.08 -3.34
CA ALA A 147 -5.75 -10.29 -2.14
C ALA A 147 -6.49 -11.11 -1.10
N ASP A 148 -5.78 -12.06 -0.45
CA ASP A 148 -6.34 -12.88 0.63
C ASP A 148 -6.45 -12.10 1.93
N LYS A 149 -5.45 -11.24 2.21
CA LYS A 149 -5.43 -10.31 3.35
C LYS A 149 -5.23 -8.89 2.86
N ARG A 150 -5.84 -7.93 3.56
CA ARG A 150 -5.67 -6.49 3.32
C ARG A 150 -5.19 -5.85 4.60
N VAL A 151 -4.04 -5.20 4.55
CA VAL A 151 -3.34 -4.68 5.73
C VAL A 151 -2.90 -3.25 5.52
N ILE A 152 -3.07 -2.44 6.54
CA ILE A 152 -2.52 -1.09 6.66
C ILE A 152 -1.51 -1.10 7.80
N ASP A 153 -0.28 -0.73 7.49
CA ASP A 153 0.83 -0.60 8.41
C ASP A 153 1.15 0.87 8.62
N VAL A 154 0.87 1.40 9.81
CA VAL A 154 1.14 2.80 10.16
C VAL A 154 2.38 2.88 11.04
N ALA A 155 3.41 3.58 10.55
CA ALA A 155 4.56 3.99 11.36
C ALA A 155 4.40 5.46 11.74
N THR A 156 4.53 5.80 13.03
CA THR A 156 4.38 7.15 13.57
C THR A 156 5.15 7.31 14.87
N ASP A 157 5.59 8.55 15.17
CA ASP A 157 6.17 8.98 16.45
C ASP A 157 5.18 9.79 17.31
N GLY A 158 3.99 10.12 16.77
CA GLY A 158 3.01 10.98 17.40
C GLY A 158 1.62 10.37 17.60
N ILE A 159 0.82 11.05 18.41
CA ILE A 159 -0.61 10.74 18.59
C ILE A 159 -1.46 11.47 17.55
N ASN A 160 -2.64 10.93 17.23
CA ASN A 160 -3.59 11.61 16.36
C ASN A 160 -4.06 12.94 16.96
N ASN A 161 -3.72 14.06 16.35
CA ASN A 161 -4.05 15.40 16.83
C ASN A 161 -4.92 16.23 15.86
N LEU A 162 -5.26 15.66 14.69
CA LEU A 162 -6.09 16.29 13.68
C LEU A 162 -6.97 15.24 12.97
N GLY A 163 -8.07 15.69 12.35
CA GLY A 163 -8.97 14.86 11.54
C GLY A 163 -10.04 14.12 12.35
N PRO A 164 -10.68 13.09 11.78
CA PRO A 164 -11.72 12.30 12.44
C PRO A 164 -11.26 11.62 13.71
N TRP A 165 -12.20 11.20 14.56
CA TRP A 165 -11.88 10.38 15.73
C TRP A 165 -11.20 9.08 15.28
N LEU A 166 -9.98 8.83 15.80
CA LEU A 166 -9.14 7.70 15.39
C LEU A 166 -9.84 6.34 15.57
N LYS A 167 -10.57 6.18 16.67
CA LYS A 167 -11.32 4.97 16.96
C LYS A 167 -12.41 4.70 15.89
N ASP A 168 -13.13 5.74 15.50
CA ASP A 168 -14.22 5.60 14.51
C ASP A 168 -13.65 5.29 13.11
N ALA A 169 -12.56 5.95 12.74
CA ALA A 169 -11.84 5.66 11.50
C ALA A 169 -11.32 4.21 11.47
N ARG A 170 -10.70 3.73 12.56
CA ARG A 170 -10.26 2.36 12.73
C ARG A 170 -11.43 1.37 12.60
N ASP A 171 -12.53 1.61 13.33
CA ASP A 171 -13.68 0.71 13.33
C ASP A 171 -14.32 0.61 11.94
N ALA A 172 -14.43 1.73 11.22
CA ALA A 172 -14.92 1.78 9.83
C ALA A 172 -14.04 0.97 8.86
N VAL A 173 -12.73 0.99 9.05
CA VAL A 173 -11.77 0.25 8.22
C VAL A 173 -11.81 -1.25 8.55
N VAL A 174 -11.84 -1.60 9.83
CA VAL A 174 -11.94 -3.00 10.29
C VAL A 174 -13.24 -3.65 9.83
N ALA A 175 -14.37 -2.92 9.85
CA ALA A 175 -15.65 -3.41 9.34
C ALA A 175 -15.60 -3.78 7.84
N ARG A 176 -14.62 -3.26 7.09
CA ARG A 176 -14.36 -3.62 5.68
C ARG A 176 -13.43 -4.84 5.52
N GLY A 177 -13.08 -5.52 6.62
CA GLY A 177 -12.18 -6.68 6.65
C GLY A 177 -10.72 -6.30 6.39
N ILE A 178 -10.30 -5.09 6.78
CA ILE A 178 -8.92 -4.62 6.69
C ILE A 178 -8.31 -4.65 8.10
N THR A 179 -7.11 -5.20 8.21
CA THR A 179 -6.33 -5.16 9.45
C THR A 179 -5.49 -3.87 9.49
N VAL A 180 -5.47 -3.21 10.64
CA VAL A 180 -4.64 -2.03 10.91
C VAL A 180 -3.61 -2.39 11.96
N ASN A 181 -2.34 -2.35 11.60
CA ASN A 181 -1.20 -2.57 12.47
C ASN A 181 -0.40 -1.27 12.68
N GLY A 182 0.43 -1.23 13.71
CA GLY A 182 1.22 -0.06 14.05
C GLY A 182 2.68 -0.37 14.30
N LEU A 183 3.53 0.61 13.99
CA LEU A 183 4.89 0.73 14.50
C LEU A 183 4.98 2.04 15.28
N ALA A 184 5.14 1.94 16.59
CA ALA A 184 5.33 3.08 17.49
C ALA A 184 6.82 3.42 17.56
N ILE A 185 7.20 4.63 17.15
CA ILE A 185 8.54 5.18 17.34
C ILE A 185 8.51 6.01 18.61
N GLN A 186 9.13 5.51 19.70
CA GLN A 186 9.03 6.11 21.03
C GLN A 186 10.12 7.17 21.27
N ASP A 187 10.27 8.10 20.33
CA ASP A 187 11.24 9.19 20.42
C ASP A 187 10.70 10.35 21.27
N GLU A 188 9.49 10.83 20.98
CA GLU A 188 8.84 11.96 21.66
C GLU A 188 7.76 11.53 22.66
N VAL A 189 7.10 10.36 22.44
CA VAL A 189 5.94 9.92 23.23
C VAL A 189 6.18 8.53 23.81
N ASP A 190 6.64 8.44 25.06
CA ASP A 190 6.98 7.18 25.75
C ASP A 190 5.86 6.15 25.80
N TYR A 191 4.60 6.58 25.83
CA TYR A 191 3.43 5.71 25.92
C TYR A 191 2.76 5.43 24.56
N LEU A 192 3.40 5.80 23.45
CA LEU A 192 2.82 5.73 22.11
C LEU A 192 2.33 4.33 21.75
N HIS A 193 3.09 3.28 22.09
CA HIS A 193 2.67 1.91 21.84
C HIS A 193 1.35 1.53 22.54
N HIS A 194 1.10 2.03 23.76
CA HIS A 194 -0.17 1.85 24.45
C HIS A 194 -1.29 2.62 23.77
N TYR A 195 -1.00 3.86 23.33
CA TYR A 195 -1.96 4.66 22.59
C TYR A 195 -2.40 3.98 21.29
N LEU A 196 -1.45 3.53 20.46
CA LEU A 196 -1.74 2.84 19.20
C LEU A 196 -2.50 1.53 19.44
N ARG A 197 -2.10 0.75 20.46
CA ARG A 197 -2.79 -0.50 20.83
C ARG A 197 -4.26 -0.28 21.19
N ASN A 198 -4.56 0.79 21.92
CA ASN A 198 -5.90 1.03 22.46
C ASN A 198 -6.79 1.81 21.48
N ARG A 199 -6.23 2.58 20.54
CA ARG A 199 -6.96 3.53 19.71
C ARG A 199 -6.91 3.25 18.21
N MET A 200 -5.79 2.70 17.72
CA MET A 200 -5.52 2.61 16.28
C MET A 200 -5.64 1.19 15.72
N ILE A 201 -4.97 0.20 16.34
CA ILE A 201 -4.94 -1.14 15.77
C ILE A 201 -6.30 -1.83 15.83
N GLY A 202 -6.56 -2.71 14.87
CA GLY A 202 -7.79 -3.50 14.81
C GLY A 202 -7.80 -4.47 13.63
N GLY A 203 -8.72 -5.42 13.68
CA GLY A 203 -8.81 -6.51 12.72
C GLY A 203 -8.09 -7.78 13.20
N PRO A 204 -8.21 -8.90 12.44
CA PRO A 204 -7.65 -10.19 12.84
C PRO A 204 -6.14 -10.14 13.01
N GLY A 205 -5.63 -10.53 14.18
CA GLY A 205 -4.21 -10.60 14.47
C GLY A 205 -3.49 -9.24 14.58
N ALA A 206 -4.23 -8.14 14.70
CA ALA A 206 -3.65 -6.79 14.78
C ALA A 206 -2.66 -6.63 15.93
N PHE A 207 -1.56 -5.92 15.69
CA PHE A 207 -0.49 -5.73 16.66
C PHE A 207 0.22 -4.37 16.51
N VAL A 208 0.96 -4.01 17.56
CA VAL A 208 1.91 -2.90 17.55
C VAL A 208 3.30 -3.46 17.75
N GLU A 209 4.24 -3.06 16.89
CA GLU A 209 5.68 -3.20 17.08
C GLU A 209 6.23 -1.87 17.60
N THR A 210 7.38 -1.89 18.29
CA THR A 210 7.97 -0.70 18.91
C THR A 210 9.41 -0.52 18.47
N ALA A 211 9.75 0.67 18.02
CA ALA A 211 11.11 1.19 17.91
C ALA A 211 11.37 2.12 19.10
N ASN A 212 12.53 2.02 19.73
CA ASN A 212 12.91 2.90 20.85
C ASN A 212 13.09 4.35 20.40
N ASP A 213 13.61 4.51 19.19
CA ASP A 213 13.86 5.78 18.50
C ASP A 213 13.95 5.52 16.98
N TYR A 214 14.32 6.54 16.20
CA TYR A 214 14.51 6.40 14.76
C TYR A 214 15.75 5.60 14.36
N ASP A 215 16.79 5.53 15.19
CA ASP A 215 17.96 4.68 14.94
C ASP A 215 17.61 3.18 15.08
N ASP A 216 16.66 2.85 15.96
CA ASP A 216 16.11 1.49 16.15
C ASP A 216 15.03 1.10 15.12
N PHE A 217 14.53 2.07 14.32
CA PHE A 217 13.46 1.84 13.34
C PHE A 217 13.75 0.66 12.40
N GLY A 218 14.99 0.56 11.89
CA GLY A 218 15.37 -0.51 10.97
C GLY A 218 15.20 -1.92 11.54
N ARG A 219 15.51 -2.12 12.84
CA ARG A 219 15.25 -3.38 13.55
C ARG A 219 13.75 -3.62 13.67
N ALA A 220 13.03 -2.63 14.14
CA ALA A 220 11.61 -2.76 14.43
C ALA A 220 10.79 -3.06 13.18
N ILE A 221 11.02 -2.35 12.07
CA ILE A 221 10.30 -2.59 10.82
C ILE A 221 10.59 -3.97 10.23
N ARG A 222 11.84 -4.48 10.36
CA ARG A 222 12.17 -5.82 9.95
C ARG A 222 11.36 -6.88 10.71
N ILE A 223 11.32 -6.79 12.05
CA ILE A 223 10.54 -7.70 12.91
C ILE A 223 9.06 -7.60 12.56
N LYS A 224 8.57 -6.38 12.38
CA LYS A 224 7.18 -6.13 12.04
C LYS A 224 6.80 -6.77 10.71
N LEU A 225 7.57 -6.59 9.65
CA LEU A 225 7.32 -7.19 8.34
C LEU A 225 7.36 -8.72 8.38
N LEU A 226 8.29 -9.33 9.10
CA LEU A 226 8.30 -10.79 9.30
C LEU A 226 7.02 -11.29 9.95
N ARG A 227 6.57 -10.61 11.01
CA ARG A 227 5.32 -10.96 11.70
C ARG A 227 4.08 -10.77 10.84
N GLU A 228 4.10 -9.80 9.93
CA GLU A 228 3.02 -9.50 9.00
C GLU A 228 2.86 -10.60 7.95
N ILE A 229 4.00 -11.04 7.42
CA ILE A 229 4.09 -11.93 6.26
C ILE A 229 3.95 -13.40 6.66
N LEU A 230 4.58 -13.78 7.77
CA LEU A 230 4.53 -15.16 8.24
C LEU A 230 3.09 -15.53 8.63
N PRO A 231 2.60 -16.71 8.21
CA PRO A 231 1.31 -17.19 8.67
C PRO A 231 1.32 -17.31 10.20
N ALA A 232 0.25 -16.86 10.86
CA ALA A 232 0.09 -17.09 12.29
C ALA A 232 0.19 -18.60 12.54
N VAL A 233 1.20 -18.99 13.33
CA VAL A 233 1.31 -20.38 13.81
C VAL A 233 0.11 -20.62 14.71
N GLY A 234 -0.85 -21.41 14.25
CA GLY A 234 -2.06 -21.80 14.98
C GLY A 234 -1.76 -22.75 16.11
#